data_5305767b35ec10a2c78adf61559efe31
#
_entry.id   5305767b35ec10a2c78adf61559efe31
#
_cell.length_a   1.000
_cell.length_b   1.000
_cell.length_c   1.000
_cell.angle_alpha   90.00
_cell.angle_beta   90.00
_cell.angle_gamma   90.00
#
_symmetry.space_group_name_H-M   'P 1'
#
loop_
_entity.id
_entity.type
_entity.pdbx_description
1 polymer ?
#
loop_
_entity_poly.entity_id
_entity_poly.type
_entity_poly.pdbx_seq_one_letter_code
_entity_poly.pdbx_strand_id
1 'polypeptide(L)'
;MSLEDHKKSIEDFGFTILNGVFSYEELQSITEALELVDKNKETSRVSSDLFAVRQFLKEIPSVVPLVFSTKLNSIINQLFGDNYFVVKSIFFDKPEKSNWYVSYHQDLTISVDRKNEALGFGPWTVKQNQFGVQPPLSILENMFTIRIHLDDTTSENGALYV
;
A
#
# COMPACT_ATOMS: atom_id res chain seq x y z
N MET A 1 -3.96 -23.19 -1.15
CA MET A 1 -4.95 -22.54 -2.03
C MET A 1 -4.31 -22.32 -3.38
N SER A 2 -5.01 -22.61 -4.46
CA SER A 2 -4.60 -22.29 -5.83
C SER A 2 -4.80 -20.78 -6.10
N LEU A 3 -4.21 -20.25 -7.18
CA LEU A 3 -4.48 -18.85 -7.57
C LEU A 3 -5.94 -18.60 -7.93
N GLU A 4 -6.61 -19.61 -8.45
CA GLU A 4 -8.07 -19.55 -8.73
C GLU A 4 -8.90 -19.43 -7.44
N ASP A 5 -8.50 -20.14 -6.36
CA ASP A 5 -9.14 -19.99 -5.05
C ASP A 5 -8.93 -18.57 -4.48
N HIS A 6 -7.75 -17.99 -4.69
CA HIS A 6 -7.46 -16.60 -4.28
C HIS A 6 -8.31 -15.59 -5.06
N LYS A 7 -8.46 -15.79 -6.39
CA LYS A 7 -9.30 -14.94 -7.22
C LYS A 7 -10.76 -15.01 -6.77
N LYS A 8 -11.28 -16.21 -6.54
CA LYS A 8 -12.63 -16.41 -6.00
C LYS A 8 -12.81 -15.75 -4.63
N SER A 9 -11.81 -15.85 -3.75
CA SER A 9 -11.85 -15.18 -2.44
C SER A 9 -11.94 -13.65 -2.57
N ILE A 10 -11.22 -13.06 -3.53
CA ILE A 10 -11.33 -11.63 -3.82
C ILE A 10 -12.71 -11.26 -4.34
N GLU A 11 -13.28 -12.06 -5.23
CA GLU A 11 -14.65 -11.84 -5.78
C GLU A 11 -15.73 -11.97 -4.71
N ASP A 12 -15.63 -12.98 -3.84
CA ASP A 12 -16.65 -13.28 -2.83
C ASP A 12 -16.55 -12.40 -1.58
N PHE A 13 -15.32 -12.04 -1.14
CA PHE A 13 -15.06 -11.39 0.15
C PHE A 13 -14.35 -10.05 0.03
N GLY A 14 -13.89 -9.66 -1.16
CA GLY A 14 -13.12 -8.42 -1.38
C GLY A 14 -11.64 -8.51 -0.99
N PHE A 15 -11.16 -9.63 -0.46
CA PHE A 15 -9.76 -9.83 -0.09
C PHE A 15 -9.31 -11.28 -0.15
N THR A 16 -8.00 -11.48 -0.14
CA THR A 16 -7.35 -12.78 0.06
C THR A 16 -6.00 -12.62 0.72
N ILE A 17 -5.50 -13.68 1.37
CA ILE A 17 -4.19 -13.72 2.01
C ILE A 17 -3.31 -14.73 1.28
N LEU A 18 -2.18 -14.25 0.77
CA LEU A 18 -1.15 -15.08 0.13
C LEU A 18 0.03 -15.25 1.07
N ASN A 19 0.27 -16.47 1.52
CA ASN A 19 1.41 -16.79 2.39
C ASN A 19 2.66 -17.13 1.59
N GLY A 20 3.82 -16.80 2.15
CA GLY A 20 5.12 -17.19 1.59
C GLY A 20 5.43 -16.54 0.24
N VAL A 21 4.88 -15.35 -0.06
CA VAL A 21 5.23 -14.59 -1.27
C VAL A 21 6.68 -14.13 -1.20
N PHE A 22 7.11 -13.66 -0.04
CA PHE A 22 8.47 -13.26 0.25
C PHE A 22 9.13 -14.25 1.21
N SER A 23 10.44 -14.51 1.04
CA SER A 23 11.25 -15.18 2.04
C SER A 23 11.59 -14.23 3.19
N TYR A 24 12.11 -14.78 4.30
CA TYR A 24 12.58 -13.98 5.43
C TYR A 24 13.67 -12.99 5.00
N GLU A 25 14.63 -13.45 4.19
CA GLU A 25 15.75 -12.65 3.69
C GLU A 25 15.27 -11.51 2.75
N GLU A 26 14.24 -11.77 1.94
CA GLU A 26 13.63 -10.75 1.09
C GLU A 26 12.92 -9.68 1.92
N LEU A 27 12.16 -10.08 2.96
CA LEU A 27 11.53 -9.15 3.89
C LEU A 27 12.56 -8.33 4.66
N GLN A 28 13.64 -8.96 5.12
CA GLN A 28 14.74 -8.26 5.79
C GLN A 28 15.39 -7.22 4.89
N SER A 29 15.65 -7.58 3.63
CA SER A 29 16.22 -6.63 2.64
C SER A 29 15.30 -5.43 2.38
N ILE A 30 13.98 -5.64 2.34
CA ILE A 30 13.00 -4.56 2.25
C ILE A 30 13.07 -3.67 3.49
N THR A 31 13.10 -4.26 4.68
CA THR A 31 13.15 -3.53 5.96
C THR A 31 14.42 -2.69 6.06
N GLU A 32 15.58 -3.26 5.76
CA GLU A 32 16.86 -2.54 5.76
C GLU A 32 16.85 -1.35 4.77
N ALA A 33 16.27 -1.53 3.59
CA ALA A 33 16.14 -0.43 2.63
C ALA A 33 15.20 0.69 3.14
N LEU A 34 14.16 0.35 3.90
CA LEU A 34 13.24 1.30 4.51
C LEU A 34 13.85 2.04 5.71
N GLU A 35 14.78 1.45 6.43
CA GLU A 35 15.49 2.08 7.54
C GLU A 35 16.40 3.24 7.08
N LEU A 36 16.84 3.22 5.82
CA LEU A 36 17.66 4.28 5.22
C LEU A 36 16.87 5.57 4.92
N VAL A 37 15.56 5.56 5.14
CA VAL A 37 14.73 6.75 4.88
C VAL A 37 15.07 7.89 5.82
N ASP A 38 15.17 9.11 5.25
CA ASP A 38 15.28 10.31 6.06
C ASP A 38 13.93 10.65 6.70
N LYS A 39 13.83 10.42 8.01
CA LYS A 39 12.62 10.66 8.80
C LYS A 39 12.23 12.15 8.91
N ASN A 40 13.11 13.06 8.52
CA ASN A 40 12.85 14.51 8.55
C ASN A 40 12.22 15.05 7.26
N LYS A 41 12.05 14.22 6.24
CA LYS A 41 11.42 14.66 4.98
C LYS A 41 9.93 14.98 5.18
N GLU A 42 9.42 15.90 4.36
CA GLU A 42 8.00 16.29 4.35
C GLU A 42 7.05 15.11 4.04
N THR A 43 7.52 14.09 3.33
CA THR A 43 6.78 12.85 3.05
C THR A 43 6.67 11.93 4.26
N SER A 44 7.46 12.17 5.31
CA SER A 44 7.45 11.40 6.55
C SER A 44 6.49 12.00 7.56
N ARG A 45 5.64 11.17 8.15
CA ARG A 45 4.83 11.54 9.30
C ARG A 45 5.37 10.83 10.53
N VAL A 46 5.87 11.61 11.47
CA VAL A 46 6.40 11.12 12.75
C VAL A 46 5.50 11.63 13.88
N SER A 47 5.02 10.74 14.71
CA SER A 47 4.38 11.05 15.99
C SER A 47 4.87 10.04 17.03
N SER A 48 4.48 10.21 18.32
CA SER A 48 4.82 9.25 19.39
C SER A 48 4.35 7.82 19.07
N ASP A 49 3.33 7.69 18.23
CA ASP A 49 2.59 6.43 18.05
C ASP A 49 2.63 5.94 16.59
N LEU A 50 3.23 6.68 15.67
CA LEU A 50 3.23 6.34 14.25
C LEU A 50 4.43 6.93 13.55
N PHE A 51 5.09 6.11 12.76
CA PHE A 51 5.92 6.54 11.66
C PHE A 51 5.31 6.08 10.35
N ALA A 52 5.18 6.99 9.38
CA ALA A 52 4.69 6.63 8.05
C ALA A 52 5.44 7.41 6.97
N VAL A 53 5.79 6.74 5.89
CA VAL A 53 6.39 7.33 4.69
C VAL A 53 5.43 7.21 3.53
N ARG A 54 4.93 8.36 3.07
CA ARG A 54 4.11 8.43 1.87
C ARG A 54 5.00 8.40 0.63
N GLN A 55 4.50 7.81 -0.44
CA GLN A 55 5.24 7.64 -1.69
C GLN A 55 6.59 6.91 -1.51
N PHE A 56 6.66 5.94 -0.57
CA PHE A 56 7.93 5.30 -0.23
C PHE A 56 8.65 4.70 -1.43
N LEU A 57 7.94 4.21 -2.43
CA LEU A 57 8.54 3.70 -3.67
C LEU A 57 9.26 4.80 -4.48
N LYS A 58 8.81 6.05 -4.37
CA LYS A 58 9.45 7.21 -5.00
C LYS A 58 10.59 7.77 -4.14
N GLU A 59 10.39 7.78 -2.81
CA GLU A 59 11.38 8.27 -1.85
C GLU A 59 12.59 7.33 -1.73
N ILE A 60 12.38 6.03 -1.91
CA ILE A 60 13.38 4.98 -1.79
C ILE A 60 13.34 4.10 -3.05
N PRO A 61 13.88 4.58 -4.19
CA PRO A 61 13.82 3.82 -5.45
C PRO A 61 14.48 2.44 -5.38
N SER A 62 15.45 2.24 -4.48
CA SER A 62 16.12 0.95 -4.28
C SER A 62 15.19 -0.14 -3.75
N VAL A 63 14.06 0.21 -3.11
CA VAL A 63 13.08 -0.76 -2.62
C VAL A 63 12.19 -1.32 -3.72
N VAL A 64 12.07 -0.62 -4.85
CA VAL A 64 11.17 -1.02 -5.96
C VAL A 64 11.45 -2.44 -6.45
N PRO A 65 12.70 -2.83 -6.83
CA PRO A 65 12.96 -4.20 -7.28
C PRO A 65 12.83 -5.26 -6.18
N LEU A 66 12.94 -4.87 -4.90
CA LEU A 66 12.74 -5.77 -3.77
C LEU A 66 11.25 -6.08 -3.59
N VAL A 67 10.39 -5.06 -3.68
CA VAL A 67 8.94 -5.19 -3.58
C VAL A 67 8.37 -5.90 -4.82
N PHE A 68 8.68 -5.40 -6.01
CA PHE A 68 8.18 -5.97 -7.27
C PHE A 68 9.08 -7.08 -7.80
N SER A 69 9.27 -8.10 -6.96
CA SER A 69 9.97 -9.33 -7.36
C SER A 69 9.25 -10.03 -8.52
N THR A 70 9.95 -10.87 -9.26
CA THR A 70 9.36 -11.69 -10.34
C THR A 70 8.16 -12.49 -9.85
N LYS A 71 8.22 -13.00 -8.61
CA LYS A 71 7.14 -13.78 -8.00
C LYS A 71 5.90 -12.93 -7.73
N LEU A 72 6.04 -11.74 -7.11
CA LEU A 72 4.90 -10.86 -6.88
C LEU A 72 4.28 -10.39 -8.20
N ASN A 73 5.10 -9.97 -9.16
CA ASN A 73 4.60 -9.56 -10.48
C ASN A 73 3.84 -10.68 -11.19
N SER A 74 4.33 -11.93 -11.12
CA SER A 74 3.61 -13.07 -11.68
C SER A 74 2.26 -13.30 -11.03
N ILE A 75 2.16 -13.14 -9.71
CA ILE A 75 0.91 -13.26 -8.97
C ILE A 75 -0.07 -12.15 -9.38
N ILE A 76 0.39 -10.90 -9.45
CA ILE A 76 -0.42 -9.75 -9.87
C ILE A 76 -0.99 -10.00 -11.28
N ASN A 77 -0.12 -10.38 -12.21
CA ASN A 77 -0.52 -10.62 -13.60
C ASN A 77 -1.57 -11.73 -13.72
N GLN A 78 -1.46 -12.78 -12.91
CA GLN A 78 -2.42 -13.90 -12.92
C GLN A 78 -3.76 -13.54 -12.26
N LEU A 79 -3.76 -12.70 -11.22
CA LEU A 79 -4.99 -12.31 -10.52
C LEU A 79 -5.72 -11.14 -11.21
N PHE A 80 -4.98 -10.17 -11.73
CA PHE A 80 -5.53 -8.89 -12.17
C PHE A 80 -5.17 -8.51 -13.62
N GLY A 81 -4.19 -9.19 -14.24
CA GLY A 81 -3.66 -8.81 -15.56
C GLY A 81 -2.43 -7.89 -15.46
N ASP A 82 -1.96 -7.41 -16.61
CA ASP A 82 -0.68 -6.71 -16.78
C ASP A 82 -0.80 -5.18 -16.98
N ASN A 83 -2.03 -4.64 -16.97
CA ASN A 83 -2.31 -3.23 -17.26
C ASN A 83 -2.46 -2.35 -16.01
N TYR A 84 -1.73 -2.65 -14.94
CA TYR A 84 -1.77 -1.90 -13.69
C TYR A 84 -0.49 -1.12 -13.43
N PHE A 85 -0.63 0.00 -12.73
CA PHE A 85 0.47 0.81 -12.22
C PHE A 85 0.15 1.32 -10.81
N VAL A 86 1.20 1.67 -10.08
CA VAL A 86 1.07 2.13 -8.69
C VAL A 86 0.56 3.57 -8.68
N VAL A 87 -0.56 3.80 -8.00
CA VAL A 87 -1.15 5.13 -7.77
C VAL A 87 -0.93 5.64 -6.35
N LYS A 88 -0.53 4.78 -5.43
CA LYS A 88 -0.28 5.13 -4.02
C LYS A 88 0.66 4.11 -3.39
N SER A 89 1.60 4.57 -2.61
CA SER A 89 2.45 3.70 -1.79
C SER A 89 2.67 4.34 -0.43
N ILE A 90 2.49 3.55 0.65
CA ILE A 90 2.68 4.03 2.02
C ILE A 90 3.37 2.92 2.80
N PHE A 91 4.45 3.27 3.48
CA PHE A 91 5.04 2.44 4.51
C PHE A 91 4.52 2.90 5.87
N PHE A 92 4.15 1.96 6.72
CA PHE A 92 3.74 2.22 8.09
C PHE A 92 4.63 1.42 9.04
N ASP A 93 5.23 2.12 10.00
CA ASP A 93 5.89 1.54 11.16
C ASP A 93 5.04 1.90 12.39
N LYS A 94 4.53 0.88 13.07
CA LYS A 94 3.71 1.02 14.26
C LYS A 94 4.50 0.47 15.46
N PRO A 95 4.91 1.32 16.42
CA PRO A 95 5.53 0.84 17.66
C PRO A 95 4.61 -0.13 18.42
N GLU A 96 5.19 -1.05 19.19
CA GLU A 96 4.48 -2.11 19.94
C GLU A 96 3.26 -1.63 20.75
N LYS A 97 3.31 -0.39 21.26
CA LYS A 97 2.23 0.18 22.09
C LYS A 97 1.28 1.08 21.29
N SER A 98 1.41 1.10 19.98
CA SER A 98 0.63 1.96 19.11
C SER A 98 -0.52 1.19 18.48
N ASN A 99 -1.67 1.29 19.09
CA ASN A 99 -2.91 0.73 18.56
C ASN A 99 -3.96 1.86 18.46
N TRP A 100 -3.82 2.74 17.46
CA TRP A 100 -4.82 3.79 17.26
C TRP A 100 -6.03 3.24 16.52
N TYR A 101 -7.18 3.67 16.94
CA TYR A 101 -8.43 3.36 16.28
C TYR A 101 -8.54 4.08 14.94
N VAL A 102 -8.87 3.35 13.91
CA VAL A 102 -9.27 3.89 12.60
C VAL A 102 -10.67 3.34 12.31
N SER A 103 -11.65 4.22 12.18
CA SER A 103 -13.02 3.80 11.83
C SER A 103 -13.05 3.14 10.46
N TYR A 104 -14.01 2.25 10.24
CA TYR A 104 -14.26 1.69 8.91
C TYR A 104 -14.43 2.80 7.87
N HIS A 105 -13.70 2.70 6.80
CA HIS A 105 -13.74 3.64 5.68
C HIS A 105 -13.29 2.96 4.40
N GLN A 106 -13.54 3.62 3.27
CA GLN A 106 -13.02 3.22 1.97
C GLN A 106 -11.91 4.19 1.56
N ASP A 107 -10.82 3.66 1.02
CA ASP A 107 -9.76 4.44 0.40
C ASP A 107 -10.19 4.86 -1.00
N LEU A 108 -10.70 6.10 -1.13
CA LEU A 108 -11.29 6.62 -2.36
C LEU A 108 -10.34 7.52 -3.18
N THR A 109 -9.06 7.62 -2.81
CA THR A 109 -8.16 8.59 -3.44
C THR A 109 -6.93 7.95 -4.05
N ILE A 110 -6.57 8.43 -5.24
CA ILE A 110 -5.27 8.20 -5.86
C ILE A 110 -4.34 9.39 -5.61
N SER A 111 -3.04 9.15 -5.68
CA SER A 111 -2.01 10.21 -5.64
C SER A 111 -1.64 10.60 -7.05
N VAL A 112 -1.49 11.91 -7.27
CA VAL A 112 -1.13 12.48 -8.57
C VAL A 112 -0.06 13.55 -8.39
N ASP A 113 0.74 13.80 -9.43
CA ASP A 113 1.84 14.76 -9.37
C ASP A 113 1.36 16.22 -9.38
N ARG A 114 0.22 16.49 -9.97
CA ARG A 114 -0.34 17.84 -10.08
C ARG A 114 -1.85 17.84 -10.17
N LYS A 115 -2.46 18.94 -9.75
CA LYS A 115 -3.88 19.18 -9.95
C LYS A 115 -4.14 19.50 -11.43
N ASN A 116 -5.09 18.78 -12.01
CA ASN A 116 -5.58 19.00 -13.38
C ASN A 116 -7.10 18.92 -13.38
N GLU A 117 -7.75 19.76 -14.15
CA GLU A 117 -9.20 19.67 -14.34
C GLU A 117 -9.48 18.48 -15.27
N ALA A 118 -10.17 17.47 -14.73
CA ALA A 118 -10.61 16.31 -15.49
C ALA A 118 -12.02 15.92 -15.05
N LEU A 119 -12.85 15.62 -16.02
CA LEU A 119 -14.25 15.27 -15.78
C LEU A 119 -14.36 14.04 -14.88
N GLY A 120 -15.16 14.15 -13.81
CA GLY A 120 -15.40 13.06 -12.87
C GLY A 120 -14.31 12.90 -11.81
N PHE A 121 -13.24 13.72 -11.80
CA PHE A 121 -12.21 13.71 -10.77
C PHE A 121 -12.52 14.78 -9.70
N GLY A 122 -12.61 14.38 -8.45
CA GLY A 122 -12.83 15.22 -7.27
C GLY A 122 -13.60 14.49 -6.18
N PRO A 123 -13.53 14.94 -4.93
CA PRO A 123 -12.80 16.13 -4.45
C PRO A 123 -11.28 15.98 -4.48
N TRP A 124 -10.61 17.14 -4.47
CA TRP A 124 -9.15 17.23 -4.39
C TRP A 124 -8.70 17.43 -2.96
N THR A 125 -7.59 16.83 -2.61
CA THR A 125 -6.92 17.00 -1.31
C THR A 125 -5.43 17.25 -1.51
N VAL A 126 -4.81 17.95 -0.56
CA VAL A 126 -3.36 18.11 -0.50
C VAL A 126 -2.91 17.70 0.90
N LYS A 127 -1.99 16.75 0.97
CA LYS A 127 -1.39 16.31 2.23
C LYS A 127 0.11 16.21 2.04
N GLN A 128 0.88 16.94 2.85
CA GLN A 128 2.35 16.88 2.78
C GLN A 128 2.87 17.08 1.36
N ASN A 129 2.45 18.16 0.70
CA ASN A 129 2.78 18.50 -0.70
C ASN A 129 2.40 17.46 -1.76
N GLN A 130 1.59 16.47 -1.40
CA GLN A 130 1.07 15.48 -2.33
C GLN A 130 -0.39 15.77 -2.67
N PHE A 131 -0.67 15.87 -3.97
CA PHE A 131 -2.06 15.94 -4.46
C PHE A 131 -2.70 14.56 -4.39
N GLY A 132 -3.91 14.53 -3.82
CA GLY A 132 -4.79 13.38 -3.87
C GLY A 132 -6.11 13.79 -4.55
N VAL A 133 -6.70 12.87 -5.29
CA VAL A 133 -7.98 13.08 -5.94
C VAL A 133 -8.80 11.81 -5.91
N GLN A 134 -10.10 11.94 -5.73
CA GLN A 134 -11.01 10.84 -5.97
C GLN A 134 -11.24 10.72 -7.48
N PRO A 135 -10.88 9.60 -8.10
CA PRO A 135 -11.15 9.35 -9.50
C PRO A 135 -12.61 8.91 -9.71
N PRO A 136 -13.09 8.83 -10.96
CA PRO A 136 -14.38 8.25 -11.29
C PRO A 136 -14.54 6.82 -10.76
N LEU A 137 -15.77 6.40 -10.49
CA LEU A 137 -16.08 5.07 -9.95
C LEU A 137 -15.52 3.94 -10.81
N SER A 138 -15.55 4.07 -12.13
CA SER A 138 -14.96 3.11 -13.06
C SER A 138 -13.45 2.86 -12.87
N ILE A 139 -12.72 3.83 -12.33
CA ILE A 139 -11.32 3.66 -11.95
C ILE A 139 -11.23 3.02 -10.56
N LEU A 140 -12.04 3.48 -9.60
CA LEU A 140 -12.03 2.93 -8.23
C LEU A 140 -12.37 1.42 -8.22
N GLU A 141 -13.34 0.99 -9.00
CA GLU A 141 -13.73 -0.42 -9.12
C GLU A 141 -12.65 -1.31 -9.75
N ASN A 142 -11.67 -0.72 -10.44
CA ASN A 142 -10.53 -1.41 -11.02
C ASN A 142 -9.24 -1.23 -10.18
N MET A 143 -9.33 -0.74 -8.95
CA MET A 143 -8.18 -0.62 -8.05
C MET A 143 -8.12 -1.81 -7.10
N PHE A 144 -6.91 -2.23 -6.78
CA PHE A 144 -6.65 -3.17 -5.70
C PHE A 144 -5.47 -2.69 -4.86
N THR A 145 -5.41 -3.16 -3.62
CA THR A 145 -4.33 -2.84 -2.69
C THR A 145 -3.55 -4.09 -2.35
N ILE A 146 -2.22 -3.98 -2.39
CA ILE A 146 -1.32 -5.01 -1.87
C ILE A 146 -0.79 -4.53 -0.53
N ARG A 147 -0.98 -5.33 0.52
CA ARG A 147 -0.40 -5.10 1.83
C ARG A 147 0.66 -6.16 2.10
N ILE A 148 1.89 -5.71 2.26
CA ILE A 148 3.03 -6.57 2.59
C ILE A 148 3.30 -6.41 4.08
N HIS A 149 3.21 -7.50 4.83
CA HIS A 149 3.55 -7.55 6.25
C HIS A 149 5.04 -7.85 6.36
N LEU A 150 5.80 -6.95 6.98
CA LEU A 150 7.24 -7.08 7.21
C LEU A 150 7.53 -7.78 8.53
N ASP A 151 6.56 -7.79 9.42
CA ASP A 151 6.53 -8.43 10.74
C ASP A 151 5.15 -9.00 11.06
N ASP A 152 5.03 -9.66 12.21
CA ASP A 152 3.75 -10.20 12.68
C ASP A 152 2.80 -9.07 13.08
N THR A 153 1.64 -9.02 12.40
CA THR A 153 0.60 -8.04 12.68
C THR A 153 -0.56 -8.71 13.41
N THR A 154 -0.76 -8.31 14.66
CA THR A 154 -1.79 -8.82 15.57
C THR A 154 -2.90 -7.80 15.80
N SER A 155 -3.97 -8.21 16.49
CA SER A 155 -5.03 -7.30 16.96
C SER A 155 -4.52 -6.18 17.87
N GLU A 156 -3.36 -6.37 18.51
CA GLU A 156 -2.79 -5.41 19.46
C GLU A 156 -1.92 -4.37 18.79
N ASN A 157 -1.37 -4.64 17.60
CA ASN A 157 -0.51 -3.72 16.86
C ASN A 157 -1.13 -3.20 15.55
N GLY A 158 -2.44 -3.23 15.44
CA GLY A 158 -3.19 -2.59 14.36
C GLY A 158 -3.37 -3.45 13.11
N ALA A 159 -3.74 -4.71 13.30
CA ALA A 159 -4.27 -5.53 12.21
C ALA A 159 -5.41 -4.83 11.49
N LEU A 160 -5.49 -5.04 10.18
CA LEU A 160 -6.62 -4.57 9.38
C LEU A 160 -7.80 -5.49 9.61
N TYR A 161 -8.97 -4.90 9.86
CA TYR A 161 -10.26 -5.58 9.86
C TYR A 161 -10.97 -5.27 8.53
N VAL A 162 -11.45 -6.31 7.87
CA VAL A 162 -12.19 -6.25 6.62
C VAL A 162 -13.51 -6.98 6.75
#